data_310bd6915e1e28021989050de69fba43
#
_entry.id   310bd6915e1e28021989050de69fba43
#
_cell.length_a   1.000
_cell.length_b   1.000
_cell.length_c   1.000
_cell.angle_alpha   90.00
_cell.angle_beta   90.00
_cell.angle_gamma   90.00
#
_symmetry.space_group_name_H-M   'P 1'
#
loop_
_entity.id
_entity.type
_entity.pdbx_description
1 polymer ?
#
loop_
_entity_poly.entity_id
_entity_poly.type
_entity_poly.pdbx_seq_one_letter_code
_entity_poly.pdbx_strand_id
1 'polypeptide(L)'
;MSSFNIKRLNKPFDVVIENIASDKSISHRCAMFSLFSNKTSYIKNYLTAEDTLNTLKIVEQLGAKIKRDGSSVEITPVDNLSEPDDVLDCGNSGTAMRLFCGLLASVDGSFVLSGDKYLRSRPMKRVADPLRNIGANIDGRENGNKAPLFIRGEKYLKPFTYISPVDSAQVKSAMILAALRATNVSKYKENELTRDHTERMLKGMGAEIFTDNEGFINIKPLTSHLKPLNITVPADPSSGFFFAVAAAISKGSRVVIKNASLNPTRVEAYVVLKKMGAIVNFIEKENVYEPIGDIEIVGNELNGVEVSQNISWLIDELPALSIAMSLAKGTSKVKNAKELRVKESDRIKAVVDNLALCGVDFTEFEDGYEIRGGELKSATIDSYGDHRIAMSFAIAGLN
;
A
#
# COMPACT_ATOMS: atom_id res chain seq x y z
N MET A 1 11.91 -25.76 -6.52
CA MET A 1 11.38 -24.46 -7.01
C MET A 1 10.38 -24.72 -8.10
N SER A 2 9.20 -24.13 -8.03
CA SER A 2 8.24 -24.20 -9.17
C SER A 2 8.68 -23.20 -10.24
N SER A 3 8.69 -23.61 -11.50
CA SER A 3 8.98 -22.75 -12.65
C SER A 3 7.78 -22.71 -13.59
N PHE A 4 7.59 -21.60 -14.27
CA PHE A 4 6.53 -21.42 -15.26
C PHE A 4 7.15 -20.97 -16.58
N ASN A 5 6.66 -21.55 -17.68
CA ASN A 5 7.01 -21.09 -19.03
C ASN A 5 5.93 -20.14 -19.54
N ILE A 6 6.32 -18.92 -19.88
CA ILE A 6 5.44 -17.93 -20.49
C ILE A 6 5.65 -17.97 -22.00
N LYS A 7 4.56 -17.97 -22.75
CA LYS A 7 4.59 -17.95 -24.23
C LYS A 7 4.22 -16.55 -24.73
N ARG A 8 4.92 -16.12 -25.74
CA ARG A 8 4.66 -14.86 -26.45
C ARG A 8 3.22 -14.83 -27.00
N LEU A 9 2.58 -13.69 -26.90
CA LEU A 9 1.28 -13.42 -27.54
C LEU A 9 1.52 -13.05 -29.03
N ASN A 10 0.76 -13.70 -29.90
CA ASN A 10 0.89 -13.48 -31.36
C ASN A 10 -0.13 -12.47 -31.91
N LYS A 11 -1.07 -12.03 -31.09
CA LYS A 11 -2.18 -11.13 -31.51
C LYS A 11 -2.55 -10.17 -30.36
N PRO A 12 -3.01 -8.95 -30.68
CA PRO A 12 -3.63 -8.08 -29.69
C PRO A 12 -4.82 -8.75 -29.02
N PHE A 13 -5.09 -8.35 -27.78
CA PHE A 13 -6.19 -8.84 -26.96
C PHE A 13 -7.06 -7.69 -26.46
N ASP A 14 -8.33 -7.97 -26.20
CA ASP A 14 -9.28 -7.07 -25.54
C ASP A 14 -9.92 -7.80 -24.36
N VAL A 15 -9.67 -7.32 -23.14
CA VAL A 15 -10.08 -8.00 -21.90
C VAL A 15 -10.67 -6.99 -20.92
N VAL A 16 -11.81 -7.35 -20.35
CA VAL A 16 -12.41 -6.65 -19.19
C VAL A 16 -12.15 -7.50 -17.95
N ILE A 17 -11.51 -6.94 -16.95
CA ILE A 17 -11.14 -7.63 -15.71
C ILE A 17 -12.00 -7.08 -14.57
N GLU A 18 -12.91 -7.91 -14.07
CA GLU A 18 -13.85 -7.56 -13.00
C GLU A 18 -13.39 -8.05 -11.62
N ASN A 19 -12.54 -9.09 -11.59
CA ASN A 19 -12.16 -9.83 -10.38
C ASN A 19 -10.68 -9.65 -10.04
N ILE A 20 -10.19 -8.42 -10.02
CA ILE A 20 -8.87 -8.10 -9.44
C ILE A 20 -8.96 -8.21 -7.91
N ALA A 21 -7.88 -8.70 -7.29
CA ALA A 21 -7.77 -8.72 -5.84
C ALA A 21 -8.12 -7.35 -5.24
N SER A 22 -8.89 -7.36 -4.18
CA SER A 22 -9.32 -6.14 -3.48
C SER A 22 -8.12 -5.40 -2.88
N ASP A 23 -8.22 -4.07 -2.74
CA ASP A 23 -7.14 -3.25 -2.20
C ASP A 23 -6.79 -3.67 -0.77
N LYS A 24 -5.54 -4.13 -0.59
CA LYS A 24 -5.02 -4.59 0.69
C LYS A 24 -4.99 -3.47 1.73
N SER A 25 -4.56 -2.28 1.34
CA SER A 25 -4.42 -1.13 2.23
C SER A 25 -5.77 -0.62 2.76
N ILE A 26 -6.79 -0.65 1.91
CA ILE A 26 -8.17 -0.28 2.27
C ILE A 26 -8.78 -1.37 3.14
N SER A 27 -8.59 -2.67 2.82
CA SER A 27 -9.09 -3.78 3.64
C SER A 27 -8.57 -3.74 5.07
N HIS A 28 -7.26 -3.53 5.29
CA HIS A 28 -6.70 -3.34 6.63
C HIS A 28 -7.39 -2.21 7.38
N ARG A 29 -7.58 -1.06 6.71
CA ARG A 29 -8.21 0.13 7.28
C ARG A 29 -9.68 -0.08 7.58
N CYS A 30 -10.40 -0.77 6.73
CA CYS A 30 -11.80 -1.13 7.00
C CYS A 30 -11.94 -1.87 8.33
N ALA A 31 -11.09 -2.87 8.58
CA ALA A 31 -11.13 -3.60 9.84
C ALA A 31 -10.80 -2.70 11.05
N MET A 32 -9.68 -1.97 10.98
CA MET A 32 -9.22 -1.13 12.09
C MET A 32 -10.14 0.05 12.36
N PHE A 33 -10.62 0.73 11.31
CA PHE A 33 -11.41 1.95 11.48
C PHE A 33 -12.84 1.68 11.93
N SER A 34 -13.35 0.48 11.70
CA SER A 34 -14.62 0.03 12.28
C SER A 34 -14.63 0.13 13.81
N LEU A 35 -13.44 0.06 14.47
CA LEU A 35 -13.30 0.19 15.92
C LEU A 35 -13.55 1.61 16.44
N PHE A 36 -13.61 2.63 15.58
CA PHE A 36 -13.94 4.01 15.97
C PHE A 36 -15.44 4.32 15.88
N SER A 37 -16.26 3.38 15.43
CA SER A 37 -17.73 3.51 15.39
C SER A 37 -18.38 2.86 16.60
N ASN A 38 -19.66 3.14 16.85
CA ASN A 38 -20.52 2.43 17.80
C ASN A 38 -21.61 1.62 17.08
N LYS A 39 -21.55 1.51 15.76
CA LYS A 39 -22.51 0.76 14.93
C LYS A 39 -21.75 -0.21 14.03
N THR A 40 -22.45 -1.26 13.61
CA THR A 40 -21.89 -2.25 12.69
C THR A 40 -21.49 -1.63 11.37
N SER A 41 -20.24 -1.88 10.97
CA SER A 41 -19.71 -1.58 9.64
C SER A 41 -19.96 -2.75 8.69
N TYR A 42 -20.36 -2.44 7.45
CA TYR A 42 -20.63 -3.40 6.39
C TYR A 42 -19.60 -3.23 5.28
N ILE A 43 -18.80 -4.26 5.05
CA ILE A 43 -17.69 -4.23 4.13
C ILE A 43 -17.87 -5.35 3.12
N LYS A 44 -18.05 -5.00 1.85
CA LYS A 44 -18.10 -5.94 0.73
C LYS A 44 -16.74 -6.01 0.06
N ASN A 45 -16.46 -7.13 -0.60
CA ASN A 45 -15.23 -7.36 -1.34
C ASN A 45 -13.96 -7.15 -0.47
N TYR A 46 -14.01 -7.55 0.81
CA TYR A 46 -12.84 -7.53 1.70
C TYR A 46 -11.77 -8.49 1.19
N LEU A 47 -10.52 -8.09 1.17
CA LEU A 47 -9.42 -8.97 0.76
C LEU A 47 -9.26 -10.13 1.75
N THR A 48 -9.39 -11.36 1.26
CA THR A 48 -9.27 -12.58 2.06
C THR A 48 -7.87 -13.19 2.03
N ALA A 49 -6.83 -12.35 1.93
CA ALA A 49 -5.44 -12.76 2.05
C ALA A 49 -5.04 -12.89 3.52
N GLU A 50 -4.00 -13.67 3.81
CA GLU A 50 -3.51 -13.94 5.17
C GLU A 50 -3.28 -12.65 5.99
N ASP A 51 -2.61 -11.67 5.41
CA ASP A 51 -2.34 -10.37 6.04
C ASP A 51 -3.61 -9.69 6.59
N THR A 52 -4.66 -9.64 5.77
CA THR A 52 -5.91 -8.95 6.11
C THR A 52 -6.81 -9.80 7.01
N LEU A 53 -6.75 -11.12 6.88
CA LEU A 53 -7.43 -12.04 7.80
C LEU A 53 -6.83 -11.99 9.20
N ASN A 54 -5.51 -11.87 9.32
CA ASN A 54 -4.86 -11.66 10.62
C ASN A 54 -5.29 -10.31 11.24
N THR A 55 -5.50 -9.27 10.43
CA THR A 55 -6.05 -8.01 10.92
C THR A 55 -7.47 -8.17 11.49
N LEU A 56 -8.33 -8.96 10.85
CA LEU A 56 -9.68 -9.26 11.41
C LEU A 56 -9.57 -10.01 12.74
N LYS A 57 -8.67 -11.01 12.84
CA LYS A 57 -8.45 -11.73 14.10
C LYS A 57 -8.01 -10.79 15.22
N ILE A 58 -7.08 -9.88 14.94
CA ILE A 58 -6.67 -8.87 15.93
C ILE A 58 -7.86 -8.00 16.36
N VAL A 59 -8.67 -7.54 15.43
CA VAL A 59 -9.86 -6.73 15.71
C VAL A 59 -10.86 -7.51 16.58
N GLU A 60 -11.00 -8.81 16.35
CA GLU A 60 -11.82 -9.71 17.16
C GLU A 60 -11.24 -9.92 18.56
N GLN A 61 -9.90 -10.14 18.67
CA GLN A 61 -9.21 -10.25 19.97
C GLN A 61 -9.32 -8.96 20.81
N LEU A 62 -9.47 -7.79 20.16
CA LEU A 62 -9.73 -6.51 20.81
C LEU A 62 -11.21 -6.33 21.24
N GLY A 63 -12.06 -7.34 21.05
CA GLY A 63 -13.43 -7.42 21.54
C GLY A 63 -14.52 -7.16 20.51
N ALA A 64 -14.20 -6.76 19.28
CA ALA A 64 -15.21 -6.59 18.24
C ALA A 64 -15.83 -7.94 17.82
N LYS A 65 -17.11 -7.92 17.43
CA LYS A 65 -17.76 -9.11 16.86
C LYS A 65 -17.66 -9.09 15.35
N ILE A 66 -17.13 -10.17 14.78
CA ILE A 66 -16.96 -10.30 13.33
C ILE A 66 -17.91 -11.38 12.81
N LYS A 67 -18.66 -11.02 11.77
CA LYS A 67 -19.42 -11.97 10.97
C LYS A 67 -18.90 -11.90 9.54
N ARG A 68 -18.55 -13.05 8.99
CA ARG A 68 -17.97 -13.14 7.65
C ARG A 68 -18.69 -14.17 6.80
N ASP A 69 -19.01 -13.78 5.57
CA ASP A 69 -19.48 -14.67 4.52
C ASP A 69 -18.66 -14.37 3.23
N GLY A 70 -17.76 -15.30 2.90
CA GLY A 70 -16.81 -15.12 1.81
C GLY A 70 -15.96 -13.85 1.99
N SER A 71 -16.13 -12.89 1.08
CA SER A 71 -15.49 -11.57 1.10
C SER A 71 -16.38 -10.47 1.71
N SER A 72 -17.56 -10.79 2.18
CA SER A 72 -18.42 -9.88 2.92
C SER A 72 -18.11 -9.98 4.41
N VAL A 73 -17.88 -8.84 5.06
CA VAL A 73 -17.52 -8.75 6.48
C VAL A 73 -18.39 -7.72 7.17
N GLU A 74 -19.01 -8.13 8.27
CA GLU A 74 -19.70 -7.26 9.22
C GLU A 74 -18.83 -7.15 10.47
N ILE A 75 -18.55 -5.92 10.93
CA ILE A 75 -17.77 -5.66 12.13
C ILE A 75 -18.60 -4.82 13.07
N THR A 76 -18.99 -5.42 14.20
CA THR A 76 -19.69 -4.73 15.28
C THR A 76 -18.67 -4.39 16.36
N PRO A 77 -18.33 -3.11 16.54
CA PRO A 77 -17.34 -2.70 17.54
C PRO A 77 -17.90 -2.82 18.96
N VAL A 78 -17.03 -2.65 19.95
CA VAL A 78 -17.37 -2.53 21.37
C VAL A 78 -17.04 -1.11 21.84
N ASP A 79 -17.68 -0.65 22.92
CA ASP A 79 -17.44 0.69 23.45
C ASP A 79 -16.02 0.85 23.98
N ASN A 80 -15.47 -0.19 24.60
CA ASN A 80 -14.10 -0.22 25.09
C ASN A 80 -13.40 -1.45 24.52
N LEU A 81 -12.24 -1.22 23.90
CA LEU A 81 -11.40 -2.31 23.41
C LEU A 81 -10.84 -3.12 24.57
N SER A 82 -10.84 -4.43 24.43
CA SER A 82 -10.36 -5.37 25.45
C SER A 82 -8.85 -5.57 25.35
N GLU A 83 -8.21 -5.74 26.50
CA GLU A 83 -6.87 -6.30 26.57
C GLU A 83 -6.94 -7.78 26.13
N PRO A 84 -6.14 -8.20 25.14
CA PRO A 84 -6.23 -9.56 24.59
C PRO A 84 -5.55 -10.58 25.50
N ASP A 85 -6.05 -11.81 25.52
CA ASP A 85 -5.49 -12.94 26.28
C ASP A 85 -4.20 -13.47 25.63
N ASP A 86 -3.91 -13.13 24.37
CA ASP A 86 -2.79 -13.67 23.61
C ASP A 86 -2.12 -12.58 22.77
N VAL A 87 -0.99 -12.94 22.17
CA VAL A 87 -0.23 -12.11 21.25
C VAL A 87 -1.06 -11.77 20.02
N LEU A 88 -1.06 -10.52 19.62
CA LEU A 88 -1.67 -10.01 18.39
C LEU A 88 -0.76 -10.34 17.20
N ASP A 89 -1.08 -11.40 16.47
CA ASP A 89 -0.29 -11.87 15.34
C ASP A 89 -0.61 -11.13 14.05
N CYS A 90 0.34 -10.30 13.61
CA CYS A 90 0.24 -9.55 12.35
C CYS A 90 0.66 -10.37 11.11
N GLY A 91 1.05 -11.65 11.25
CA GLY A 91 1.57 -12.47 10.17
C GLY A 91 2.80 -11.82 9.51
N ASN A 92 2.74 -11.58 8.20
CA ASN A 92 3.79 -10.84 7.47
C ASN A 92 3.40 -9.37 7.20
N SER A 93 2.33 -8.86 7.83
CA SER A 93 1.82 -7.52 7.54
C SER A 93 2.52 -6.41 8.30
N GLY A 94 3.48 -5.75 7.68
CA GLY A 94 4.05 -4.50 8.21
C GLY A 94 3.03 -3.36 8.31
N THR A 95 1.97 -3.39 7.51
CA THR A 95 0.87 -2.41 7.59
C THR A 95 0.08 -2.63 8.88
N ALA A 96 -0.37 -3.86 9.15
CA ALA A 96 -1.10 -4.17 10.38
C ALA A 96 -0.30 -3.77 11.61
N MET A 97 0.94 -4.25 11.74
CA MET A 97 1.78 -3.97 12.91
C MET A 97 1.97 -2.47 13.16
N ARG A 98 2.32 -1.70 12.13
CA ARG A 98 2.59 -0.27 12.29
C ARG A 98 1.35 0.55 12.60
N LEU A 99 0.23 0.26 11.97
CA LEU A 99 -1.02 0.97 12.23
C LEU A 99 -1.57 0.62 13.62
N PHE A 100 -1.50 -0.65 14.03
CA PHE A 100 -1.89 -1.05 15.39
C PHE A 100 -1.01 -0.41 16.46
N CYS A 101 0.28 -0.16 16.21
CA CYS A 101 1.09 0.64 17.16
C CYS A 101 0.45 1.99 17.44
N GLY A 102 -0.01 2.71 16.41
CA GLY A 102 -0.68 3.99 16.60
C GLY A 102 -2.05 3.89 17.26
N LEU A 103 -2.86 2.92 16.85
CA LEU A 103 -4.19 2.69 17.40
C LEU A 103 -4.12 2.30 18.88
N LEU A 104 -3.30 1.31 19.22
CA LEU A 104 -3.21 0.74 20.56
C LEU A 104 -2.45 1.64 21.55
N ALA A 105 -1.59 2.52 21.06
CA ALA A 105 -0.91 3.50 21.91
C ALA A 105 -1.86 4.35 22.74
N SER A 106 -3.10 4.53 22.28
CA SER A 106 -4.15 5.33 22.92
C SER A 106 -5.28 4.51 23.54
N VAL A 107 -5.09 3.19 23.71
CA VAL A 107 -6.06 2.26 24.31
C VAL A 107 -5.52 1.80 25.66
N ASP A 108 -6.28 1.97 26.73
CA ASP A 108 -5.87 1.46 28.06
C ASP A 108 -5.75 -0.07 28.03
N GLY A 109 -4.57 -0.58 28.35
CA GLY A 109 -4.27 -2.01 28.30
C GLY A 109 -2.83 -2.32 27.89
N SER A 110 -2.47 -3.60 27.94
CA SER A 110 -1.17 -4.13 27.55
C SER A 110 -1.33 -4.97 26.28
N PHE A 111 -0.51 -4.72 25.29
CA PHE A 111 -0.61 -5.37 23.98
C PHE A 111 0.75 -5.85 23.52
N VAL A 112 0.81 -7.05 22.96
CA VAL A 112 2.01 -7.59 22.34
C VAL A 112 1.73 -7.83 20.86
N LEU A 113 2.43 -7.10 19.97
CA LEU A 113 2.36 -7.30 18.53
C LEU A 113 3.53 -8.15 18.05
N SER A 114 3.25 -9.23 17.34
CA SER A 114 4.26 -10.07 16.72
C SER A 114 3.87 -10.45 15.29
N GLY A 115 4.62 -11.34 14.68
CA GLY A 115 4.36 -11.86 13.35
C GLY A 115 5.41 -12.89 12.95
N ASP A 116 5.47 -13.22 11.67
CA ASP A 116 6.38 -14.20 11.13
C ASP A 116 7.87 -13.76 11.21
N LYS A 117 8.77 -14.66 10.83
CA LYS A 117 10.22 -14.39 10.86
C LYS A 117 10.63 -13.20 9.99
N TYR A 118 9.90 -12.95 8.88
CA TYR A 118 10.19 -11.85 7.97
C TYR A 118 9.72 -10.52 8.55
N LEU A 119 8.51 -10.46 9.11
CA LEU A 119 8.01 -9.27 9.76
C LEU A 119 8.86 -8.89 10.99
N ARG A 120 9.28 -9.88 11.78
CA ARG A 120 10.16 -9.66 12.94
C ARG A 120 11.55 -9.14 12.58
N SER A 121 11.98 -9.21 11.32
CA SER A 121 13.24 -8.62 10.84
C SER A 121 13.09 -7.20 10.35
N ARG A 122 11.87 -6.71 10.08
CA ARG A 122 11.62 -5.37 9.55
C ARG A 122 11.81 -4.29 10.62
N PRO A 123 12.28 -3.06 10.24
CA PRO A 123 12.46 -1.97 11.19
C PRO A 123 11.11 -1.39 11.64
N MET A 124 10.92 -1.26 12.97
CA MET A 124 9.73 -0.69 13.59
C MET A 124 10.00 0.61 14.32
N LYS A 125 11.27 0.95 14.56
CA LYS A 125 11.69 2.16 15.27
C LYS A 125 11.15 3.43 14.61
N ARG A 126 11.00 3.43 13.27
CA ARG A 126 10.39 4.55 12.52
C ARG A 126 8.97 4.91 12.98
N VAL A 127 8.25 3.98 13.63
CA VAL A 127 6.92 4.19 14.21
C VAL A 127 7.00 4.30 15.75
N ALA A 128 7.81 3.46 16.39
CA ALA A 128 7.94 3.44 17.84
C ALA A 128 8.49 4.76 18.40
N ASP A 129 9.54 5.33 17.80
CA ASP A 129 10.16 6.56 18.29
C ASP A 129 9.21 7.78 18.25
N PRO A 130 8.53 8.12 17.12
CA PRO A 130 7.60 9.23 17.12
C PRO A 130 6.40 9.02 18.07
N LEU A 131 5.91 7.81 18.24
CA LEU A 131 4.86 7.51 19.21
C LEU A 131 5.35 7.67 20.67
N ARG A 132 6.57 7.27 20.97
CA ARG A 132 7.20 7.51 22.29
C ARG A 132 7.31 9.01 22.60
N ASN A 133 7.67 9.82 21.62
CA ASN A 133 7.79 11.28 21.78
C ASN A 133 6.48 11.96 22.18
N ILE A 134 5.34 11.36 21.85
CA ILE A 134 4.01 11.86 22.25
C ILE A 134 3.47 11.19 23.52
N GLY A 135 4.27 10.38 24.19
CA GLY A 135 3.93 9.75 25.45
C GLY A 135 3.46 8.30 25.37
N ALA A 136 3.51 7.67 24.20
CA ALA A 136 3.20 6.24 24.09
C ALA A 136 4.33 5.39 24.73
N ASN A 137 3.93 4.36 25.46
CA ASN A 137 4.87 3.40 26.04
C ASN A 137 4.98 2.17 25.12
N ILE A 138 6.01 2.17 24.29
CA ILE A 138 6.27 1.10 23.31
C ILE A 138 7.69 0.61 23.50
N ASP A 139 7.87 -0.71 23.66
CA ASP A 139 9.18 -1.35 23.71
C ASP A 139 9.22 -2.60 22.84
N GLY A 140 10.37 -3.26 22.77
CA GLY A 140 10.59 -4.45 21.99
C GLY A 140 12.06 -4.73 21.75
N ARG A 141 12.35 -5.74 20.94
CA ARG A 141 13.73 -6.09 20.60
C ARG A 141 14.45 -4.89 19.94
N GLU A 142 15.77 -4.77 20.23
CA GLU A 142 16.60 -3.67 19.74
C GLU A 142 15.99 -2.29 20.06
N ASN A 143 15.50 -2.11 21.31
CA ASN A 143 14.85 -0.90 21.76
C ASN A 143 13.64 -0.51 20.86
N GLY A 144 12.74 -1.46 20.63
CA GLY A 144 11.53 -1.26 19.82
C GLY A 144 11.77 -1.19 18.29
N ASN A 145 12.99 -1.53 17.84
CA ASN A 145 13.27 -1.56 16.39
C ASN A 145 12.82 -2.86 15.73
N LYS A 146 12.59 -3.92 16.48
CA LYS A 146 12.20 -5.24 15.98
C LYS A 146 11.07 -5.82 16.82
N ALA A 147 10.13 -6.48 16.14
CA ALA A 147 9.10 -7.24 16.81
C ALA A 147 9.67 -8.50 17.49
N PRO A 148 9.02 -9.01 18.57
CA PRO A 148 7.75 -8.53 19.14
C PRO A 148 7.86 -7.13 19.73
N LEU A 149 6.77 -6.35 19.57
CA LEU A 149 6.63 -5.05 20.19
C LEU A 149 5.67 -5.17 21.38
N PHE A 150 6.02 -4.55 22.46
CA PHE A 150 5.20 -4.42 23.64
C PHE A 150 4.66 -2.99 23.73
N ILE A 151 3.35 -2.85 23.92
CA ILE A 151 2.68 -1.56 24.01
C ILE A 151 1.89 -1.53 25.32
N ARG A 152 2.19 -0.57 26.17
CA ARG A 152 1.31 -0.16 27.26
C ARG A 152 0.57 1.07 26.79
N GLY A 153 -0.71 0.93 26.51
CA GLY A 153 -1.52 2.03 25.98
C GLY A 153 -1.82 3.05 27.06
N GLU A 154 -1.85 4.32 26.66
CA GLU A 154 -2.07 5.48 27.52
C GLU A 154 -3.37 6.16 27.10
N LYS A 155 -4.34 6.27 28.03
CA LYS A 155 -5.65 6.85 27.75
C LYS A 155 -5.57 8.27 27.17
N TYR A 156 -4.53 9.01 27.50
CA TYR A 156 -4.35 10.42 27.11
C TYR A 156 -2.96 10.63 26.52
N LEU A 157 -2.86 10.58 25.22
CA LEU A 157 -1.64 10.96 24.51
C LEU A 157 -1.53 12.49 24.41
N LYS A 158 -0.30 12.99 24.40
CA LYS A 158 -0.04 14.42 24.22
C LYS A 158 -0.30 14.83 22.76
N PRO A 159 -0.90 16.01 22.53
CA PRO A 159 -0.94 16.57 21.19
C PRO A 159 0.49 16.87 20.72
N PHE A 160 0.69 16.89 19.41
CA PHE A 160 2.02 17.07 18.85
C PHE A 160 2.02 17.94 17.59
N THR A 161 3.17 18.52 17.31
CA THR A 161 3.54 19.02 15.98
C THR A 161 4.76 18.22 15.55
N TYR A 162 4.60 17.38 14.52
CA TYR A 162 5.64 16.46 14.08
C TYR A 162 5.92 16.62 12.58
N ILE A 163 7.17 16.89 12.26
CA ILE A 163 7.69 16.87 10.89
C ILE A 163 8.42 15.55 10.73
N SER A 164 7.93 14.71 9.83
CA SER A 164 8.50 13.39 9.65
C SER A 164 9.83 13.45 8.90
N PRO A 165 10.89 12.82 9.40
CA PRO A 165 12.16 12.74 8.70
C PRO A 165 12.13 11.73 7.54
N VAL A 166 11.04 10.95 7.40
CA VAL A 166 10.88 9.93 6.38
C VAL A 166 9.48 10.00 5.77
N ASP A 167 9.38 9.92 4.47
CA ASP A 167 8.11 9.91 3.76
C ASP A 167 7.52 8.49 3.75
N SER A 168 6.68 8.22 4.75
CA SER A 168 6.08 6.90 4.98
C SER A 168 4.61 6.99 5.35
N ALA A 169 3.74 6.53 4.45
CA ALA A 169 2.31 6.46 4.69
C ALA A 169 1.93 5.64 5.96
N GLN A 170 2.76 4.67 6.34
CA GLN A 170 2.51 3.86 7.54
C GLN A 170 2.85 4.61 8.82
N VAL A 171 3.94 5.40 8.83
CA VAL A 171 4.27 6.29 9.95
C VAL A 171 3.18 7.36 10.10
N LYS A 172 2.83 8.02 8.99
CA LYS A 172 1.73 8.99 8.95
C LYS A 172 0.43 8.39 9.51
N SER A 173 0.03 7.22 9.02
CA SER A 173 -1.19 6.54 9.47
C SER A 173 -1.16 6.24 10.97
N ALA A 174 -0.04 5.71 11.50
CA ALA A 174 0.10 5.43 12.93
C ALA A 174 -0.03 6.70 13.78
N MET A 175 0.62 7.79 13.37
CA MET A 175 0.54 9.06 14.07
C MET A 175 -0.87 9.68 14.01
N ILE A 176 -1.57 9.58 12.86
CA ILE A 176 -2.96 10.02 12.73
C ILE A 176 -3.86 9.23 13.69
N LEU A 177 -3.74 7.88 13.72
CA LEU A 177 -4.54 7.03 14.59
C LEU A 177 -4.34 7.35 16.08
N ALA A 178 -3.09 7.59 16.48
CA ALA A 178 -2.78 8.05 17.84
C ALA A 178 -3.39 9.44 18.14
N ALA A 179 -3.32 10.37 17.17
CA ALA A 179 -3.85 11.73 17.31
C ALA A 179 -5.37 11.77 17.48
N LEU A 180 -6.13 10.81 16.95
CA LEU A 180 -7.58 10.74 17.11
C LEU A 180 -8.02 10.65 18.58
N ARG A 181 -7.14 10.20 19.48
CA ARG A 181 -7.38 10.11 20.93
C ARG A 181 -6.41 10.96 21.76
N ALA A 182 -5.75 11.92 21.14
CA ALA A 182 -4.94 12.91 21.85
C ALA A 182 -5.82 13.91 22.61
N THR A 183 -5.21 14.65 23.54
CA THR A 183 -5.95 15.63 24.38
C THR A 183 -6.27 16.94 23.66
N ASN A 184 -5.64 17.21 22.51
CA ASN A 184 -5.87 18.40 21.68
C ASN A 184 -5.47 18.13 20.23
N VAL A 185 -5.65 19.12 19.35
CA VAL A 185 -5.27 19.07 17.93
C VAL A 185 -3.80 18.72 17.78
N SER A 186 -3.53 17.75 16.93
CA SER A 186 -2.18 17.35 16.55
C SER A 186 -1.90 17.72 15.09
N LYS A 187 -0.63 17.99 14.78
CA LYS A 187 -0.17 18.38 13.45
C LYS A 187 0.93 17.42 12.96
N TYR A 188 0.75 16.90 11.78
CA TYR A 188 1.74 16.06 11.11
C TYR A 188 2.12 16.64 9.75
N LYS A 189 3.41 16.64 9.41
CA LYS A 189 3.90 17.05 8.10
C LYS A 189 4.89 16.02 7.56
N GLU A 190 4.79 15.73 6.28
CA GLU A 190 5.76 14.96 5.50
C GLU A 190 6.42 15.87 4.45
N ASN A 191 7.60 15.49 3.95
CA ASN A 191 8.30 16.28 2.93
C ASN A 191 7.61 16.13 1.57
N GLU A 192 7.28 14.89 1.21
CA GLU A 192 6.49 14.57 0.01
C GLU A 192 5.22 13.84 0.42
N LEU A 193 4.10 14.18 -0.21
CA LEU A 193 2.83 13.51 0.05
C LEU A 193 2.94 12.01 -0.21
N THR A 194 2.68 11.21 0.82
CA THR A 194 2.55 9.76 0.69
C THR A 194 1.10 9.35 0.52
N ARG A 195 0.83 8.03 0.34
CA ARG A 195 -0.53 7.47 0.22
C ARG A 195 -1.43 7.97 1.35
N ASP A 196 -2.60 8.49 1.01
CA ASP A 196 -3.50 9.24 1.89
C ASP A 196 -4.82 8.52 2.24
N HIS A 197 -4.84 7.19 2.10
CA HIS A 197 -6.02 6.35 2.44
C HIS A 197 -6.56 6.63 3.84
N THR A 198 -5.68 6.81 4.84
CA THR A 198 -6.09 7.04 6.23
C THR A 198 -6.89 8.33 6.36
N GLU A 199 -6.39 9.40 5.79
CA GLU A 199 -7.03 10.71 5.81
C GLU A 199 -8.37 10.67 5.11
N ARG A 200 -8.43 10.10 3.90
CA ARG A 200 -9.66 10.02 3.10
C ARG A 200 -10.74 9.19 3.81
N MET A 201 -10.39 7.98 4.22
CA MET A 201 -11.36 7.08 4.84
C MET A 201 -11.89 7.63 6.17
N LEU A 202 -11.02 8.17 7.03
CA LEU A 202 -11.43 8.78 8.29
C LEU A 202 -12.30 10.03 8.08
N LYS A 203 -11.97 10.87 7.08
CA LYS A 203 -12.85 12.00 6.68
C LYS A 203 -14.21 11.52 6.23
N GLY A 204 -14.27 10.48 5.39
CA GLY A 204 -15.53 9.86 4.95
C GLY A 204 -16.38 9.33 6.11
N MET A 205 -15.74 8.88 7.19
CA MET A 205 -16.39 8.47 8.43
C MET A 205 -16.78 9.65 9.34
N GLY A 206 -16.33 10.88 9.03
CA GLY A 206 -16.66 12.10 9.76
C GLY A 206 -15.59 12.62 10.71
N ALA A 207 -14.34 12.11 10.65
CA ALA A 207 -13.23 12.69 11.40
C ALA A 207 -12.84 14.06 10.83
N GLU A 208 -12.49 14.99 11.71
CA GLU A 208 -12.00 16.31 11.33
C GLU A 208 -10.49 16.27 11.10
N ILE A 209 -10.11 16.01 9.86
CA ILE A 209 -8.72 15.98 9.39
C ILE A 209 -8.61 16.89 8.15
N PHE A 210 -7.69 17.86 8.16
CA PHE A 210 -7.49 18.76 7.03
C PHE A 210 -6.03 19.17 6.91
N THR A 211 -5.60 19.52 5.71
CA THR A 211 -4.26 20.07 5.47
C THR A 211 -4.35 21.58 5.42
N ASP A 212 -3.48 22.27 6.20
CA ASP A 212 -3.39 23.73 6.21
C ASP A 212 -2.47 24.25 5.08
N ASN A 213 -2.39 25.57 4.95
CA ASN A 213 -1.60 26.25 3.92
C ASN A 213 -0.08 26.03 4.09
N GLU A 214 0.37 25.61 5.27
CA GLU A 214 1.77 25.30 5.56
C GLU A 214 2.10 23.82 5.23
N GLY A 215 1.10 23.05 4.79
CA GLY A 215 1.22 21.63 4.47
C GLY A 215 1.15 20.70 5.69
N PHE A 216 0.73 21.18 6.86
CA PHE A 216 0.47 20.33 8.01
C PHE A 216 -0.91 19.66 7.90
N ILE A 217 -0.95 18.37 8.09
CA ILE A 217 -2.17 17.60 8.32
C ILE A 217 -2.58 17.85 9.77
N ASN A 218 -3.67 18.56 9.97
CA ASN A 218 -4.26 18.83 11.28
C ASN A 218 -5.28 17.74 11.60
N ILE A 219 -5.14 17.12 12.77
CA ILE A 219 -6.00 16.04 13.25
C ILE A 219 -6.66 16.51 14.55
N LYS A 220 -7.99 16.66 14.53
CA LYS A 220 -8.75 16.94 15.74
C LYS A 220 -9.06 15.63 16.47
N PRO A 221 -8.94 15.60 17.81
CA PRO A 221 -9.37 14.46 18.62
C PRO A 221 -10.85 14.16 18.39
N LEU A 222 -11.21 12.87 18.46
CA LEU A 222 -12.60 12.45 18.40
C LEU A 222 -13.34 12.84 19.67
N THR A 223 -14.43 13.57 19.53
CA THR A 223 -15.38 13.91 20.62
C THR A 223 -16.59 12.99 20.66
N SER A 224 -16.78 12.18 19.61
CA SER A 224 -17.85 11.19 19.47
C SER A 224 -17.39 10.05 18.54
N HIS A 225 -18.16 8.98 18.51
CA HIS A 225 -17.91 7.88 17.58
C HIS A 225 -18.05 8.33 16.13
N LEU A 226 -17.21 7.77 15.26
CA LEU A 226 -17.30 7.97 13.82
C LEU A 226 -18.50 7.21 13.23
N LYS A 227 -18.91 7.62 12.03
CA LYS A 227 -19.93 6.87 11.26
C LYS A 227 -19.39 5.47 10.92
N PRO A 228 -20.23 4.42 10.93
CA PRO A 228 -19.82 3.10 10.49
C PRO A 228 -19.46 3.12 9.00
N LEU A 229 -18.57 2.23 8.61
CA LEU A 229 -18.26 2.02 7.20
C LEU A 229 -19.39 1.27 6.50
N ASN A 230 -19.75 1.73 5.31
CA ASN A 230 -20.55 0.98 4.35
C ASN A 230 -19.84 1.11 3.01
N ILE A 231 -18.98 0.14 2.68
CA ILE A 231 -18.05 0.23 1.57
C ILE A 231 -17.94 -1.09 0.82
N THR A 232 -17.82 -1.00 -0.50
CA THR A 232 -17.28 -2.08 -1.33
C THR A 232 -15.79 -1.77 -1.56
N VAL A 233 -14.90 -2.60 -1.04
CA VAL A 233 -13.46 -2.42 -1.22
C VAL A 233 -13.14 -2.50 -2.71
N PRO A 234 -12.50 -1.47 -3.29
CA PRO A 234 -12.17 -1.46 -4.72
C PRO A 234 -11.08 -2.47 -5.06
N ALA A 235 -10.96 -2.78 -6.34
CA ALA A 235 -9.83 -3.52 -6.89
C ALA A 235 -8.52 -2.76 -6.61
N ASP A 236 -7.47 -3.51 -6.27
CA ASP A 236 -6.15 -2.97 -5.98
C ASP A 236 -5.47 -2.51 -7.29
N PRO A 237 -5.21 -1.21 -7.47
CA PRO A 237 -4.56 -0.70 -8.67
C PRO A 237 -3.15 -1.26 -8.86
N SER A 238 -2.43 -1.59 -7.78
CA SER A 238 -1.12 -2.24 -7.88
C SER A 238 -1.22 -3.64 -8.51
N SER A 239 -2.25 -4.41 -8.16
CA SER A 239 -2.51 -5.72 -8.76
C SER A 239 -2.99 -5.59 -10.20
N GLY A 240 -3.80 -4.57 -10.50
CA GLY A 240 -4.26 -4.25 -11.85
C GLY A 240 -3.15 -3.79 -12.77
N PHE A 241 -2.08 -3.19 -12.23
CA PHE A 241 -1.01 -2.57 -13.01
C PHE A 241 -0.24 -3.57 -13.89
N PHE A 242 -0.12 -4.81 -13.48
CA PHE A 242 0.51 -5.86 -14.32
C PHE A 242 -0.27 -6.06 -15.64
N PHE A 243 -1.59 -6.07 -15.58
CA PHE A 243 -2.43 -6.17 -16.78
C PHE A 243 -2.39 -4.89 -17.60
N ALA A 244 -2.27 -3.73 -16.95
CA ALA A 244 -2.07 -2.45 -17.62
C ALA A 244 -0.78 -2.44 -18.44
N VAL A 245 0.33 -2.92 -17.87
CA VAL A 245 1.61 -3.06 -18.58
C VAL A 245 1.48 -4.05 -19.72
N ALA A 246 0.83 -5.22 -19.52
CA ALA A 246 0.62 -6.18 -20.58
C ALA A 246 -0.12 -5.58 -21.80
N ALA A 247 -1.15 -4.76 -21.56
CA ALA A 247 -1.83 -4.06 -22.65
C ALA A 247 -0.93 -2.97 -23.26
N ALA A 248 -0.25 -2.16 -22.43
CA ALA A 248 0.55 -1.04 -22.88
C ALA A 248 1.70 -1.45 -23.82
N ILE A 249 2.37 -2.59 -23.53
CA ILE A 249 3.48 -3.12 -24.34
C ILE A 249 3.02 -3.86 -25.60
N SER A 250 1.74 -4.17 -25.72
CA SER A 250 1.17 -4.92 -26.86
C SER A 250 0.28 -3.98 -27.69
N LYS A 251 0.84 -3.42 -28.75
CA LYS A 251 0.14 -2.43 -29.62
C LYS A 251 -1.21 -2.94 -30.10
N GLY A 252 -2.26 -2.15 -29.86
CA GLY A 252 -3.65 -2.46 -30.22
C GLY A 252 -4.37 -3.37 -29.20
N SER A 253 -3.69 -3.85 -28.16
CA SER A 253 -4.35 -4.54 -27.05
C SER A 253 -5.08 -3.55 -26.16
N ARG A 254 -6.17 -4.02 -25.52
CA ARG A 254 -6.99 -3.24 -24.61
C ARG A 254 -7.27 -4.01 -23.32
N VAL A 255 -7.16 -3.34 -22.20
CA VAL A 255 -7.59 -3.85 -20.87
C VAL A 255 -8.48 -2.81 -20.20
N VAL A 256 -9.57 -3.27 -19.60
CA VAL A 256 -10.39 -2.46 -18.69
C VAL A 256 -10.39 -3.11 -17.32
N ILE A 257 -9.86 -2.41 -16.34
CA ILE A 257 -9.85 -2.83 -14.93
C ILE A 257 -11.07 -2.18 -14.27
N LYS A 258 -12.00 -2.99 -13.80
CA LYS A 258 -13.26 -2.52 -13.22
C LYS A 258 -13.11 -2.19 -11.73
N ASN A 259 -13.80 -1.13 -11.31
CA ASN A 259 -13.98 -0.74 -9.91
C ASN A 259 -12.67 -0.66 -9.11
N ALA A 260 -11.60 -0.15 -9.73
CA ALA A 260 -10.30 0.06 -9.08
C ALA A 260 -10.31 1.34 -8.22
N SER A 261 -9.42 1.39 -7.23
CA SER A 261 -9.12 2.66 -6.55
C SER A 261 -8.47 3.62 -7.55
N LEU A 262 -9.06 4.80 -7.70
CA LEU A 262 -8.53 5.90 -8.54
C LEU A 262 -7.81 6.95 -7.69
N ASN A 263 -7.46 6.63 -6.46
CA ASN A 263 -6.71 7.54 -5.61
C ASN A 263 -5.44 8.03 -6.34
N PRO A 264 -5.24 9.35 -6.49
CA PRO A 264 -4.07 9.90 -7.20
C PRO A 264 -2.74 9.35 -6.69
N THR A 265 -2.63 9.10 -5.37
CA THR A 265 -1.41 8.53 -4.76
C THR A 265 -1.24 7.01 -5.04
N ARG A 266 -2.13 6.40 -5.81
CA ARG A 266 -2.11 4.97 -6.17
C ARG A 266 -2.09 4.73 -7.68
N VAL A 267 -2.45 5.73 -8.49
CA VAL A 267 -2.54 5.56 -9.94
C VAL A 267 -1.41 6.26 -10.70
N GLU A 268 -0.40 6.80 -10.02
CA GLU A 268 0.72 7.52 -10.66
C GLU A 268 1.45 6.66 -11.70
N ALA A 269 1.62 5.35 -11.45
CA ALA A 269 2.24 4.47 -12.44
C ALA A 269 1.45 4.39 -13.76
N TYR A 270 0.12 4.45 -13.70
CA TYR A 270 -0.74 4.54 -14.89
C TYR A 270 -0.57 5.88 -15.60
N VAL A 271 -0.39 6.97 -14.84
CA VAL A 271 -0.08 8.29 -15.40
C VAL A 271 1.27 8.26 -16.10
N VAL A 272 2.27 7.55 -15.56
CA VAL A 272 3.56 7.36 -16.22
C VAL A 272 3.41 6.56 -17.52
N LEU A 273 2.63 5.46 -17.54
CA LEU A 273 2.33 4.74 -18.79
C LEU A 273 1.69 5.66 -19.85
N LYS A 274 0.79 6.56 -19.43
CA LYS A 274 0.21 7.57 -20.31
C LYS A 274 1.26 8.53 -20.86
N LYS A 275 2.19 8.99 -20.03
CA LYS A 275 3.34 9.84 -20.45
C LYS A 275 4.25 9.11 -21.43
N MET A 276 4.41 7.79 -21.29
CA MET A 276 5.17 6.95 -22.21
C MET A 276 4.49 6.78 -23.57
N GLY A 277 3.18 7.03 -23.69
CA GLY A 277 2.43 6.97 -24.95
C GLY A 277 1.28 5.97 -24.97
N ALA A 278 1.06 5.16 -23.93
CA ALA A 278 -0.14 4.35 -23.82
C ALA A 278 -1.40 5.26 -23.69
N ILE A 279 -2.53 4.80 -24.19
CA ILE A 279 -3.81 5.49 -23.96
C ILE A 279 -4.34 5.00 -22.60
N VAL A 280 -4.50 5.90 -21.64
CA VAL A 280 -5.01 5.60 -20.31
C VAL A 280 -6.16 6.54 -19.98
N ASN A 281 -7.32 5.96 -19.66
CA ASN A 281 -8.54 6.68 -19.29
C ASN A 281 -8.98 6.23 -17.89
N PHE A 282 -9.34 7.21 -17.03
CA PHE A 282 -9.94 6.99 -15.72
C PHE A 282 -11.40 7.39 -15.77
N ILE A 283 -12.31 6.51 -15.34
CA ILE A 283 -13.77 6.73 -15.36
C ILE A 283 -14.25 6.60 -13.93
N GLU A 284 -14.31 7.75 -13.22
CA GLU A 284 -14.76 7.79 -11.82
C GLU A 284 -16.26 7.48 -11.71
N LYS A 285 -16.64 6.71 -10.68
CA LYS A 285 -18.01 6.27 -10.39
C LYS A 285 -18.47 6.67 -9.00
N GLU A 286 -17.57 6.64 -8.02
CA GLU A 286 -17.87 6.87 -6.61
C GLU A 286 -16.67 7.55 -5.94
N ASN A 287 -16.95 8.43 -4.94
CA ASN A 287 -15.91 9.10 -4.16
C ASN A 287 -16.42 9.48 -2.76
N VAL A 288 -16.73 8.48 -1.93
CA VAL A 288 -17.18 8.69 -0.53
C VAL A 288 -16.00 8.54 0.44
N TYR A 289 -15.33 7.41 0.40
CA TYR A 289 -14.13 7.12 1.22
C TYR A 289 -12.87 7.19 0.37
N GLU A 290 -12.97 6.74 -0.86
CA GLU A 290 -11.92 6.69 -1.88
C GLU A 290 -12.56 6.95 -3.24
N PRO A 291 -11.87 7.58 -4.20
CA PRO A 291 -12.33 7.62 -5.57
C PRO A 291 -12.23 6.21 -6.18
N ILE A 292 -13.35 5.71 -6.69
CA ILE A 292 -13.46 4.36 -7.27
C ILE A 292 -13.99 4.48 -8.69
N GLY A 293 -13.43 3.70 -9.60
CA GLY A 293 -13.88 3.70 -10.99
C GLY A 293 -13.18 2.66 -11.85
N ASP A 294 -13.29 2.83 -13.16
CA ASP A 294 -12.66 1.95 -14.13
C ASP A 294 -11.39 2.60 -14.67
N ILE A 295 -10.37 1.76 -14.94
CA ILE A 295 -9.15 2.16 -15.62
C ILE A 295 -9.08 1.42 -16.95
N GLU A 296 -9.09 2.17 -18.05
CA GLU A 296 -8.92 1.62 -19.40
C GLU A 296 -7.52 1.91 -19.90
N ILE A 297 -6.86 0.89 -20.42
CA ILE A 297 -5.54 0.99 -21.03
C ILE A 297 -5.60 0.42 -22.45
N VAL A 298 -5.09 1.20 -23.43
CA VAL A 298 -4.90 0.71 -24.80
C VAL A 298 -3.42 0.83 -25.16
N GLY A 299 -2.87 -0.27 -25.64
CA GLY A 299 -1.47 -0.38 -26.06
C GLY A 299 -1.17 0.46 -27.29
N ASN A 300 -0.09 1.19 -27.23
CA ASN A 300 0.43 2.02 -28.29
C ASN A 300 1.97 1.99 -28.28
N GLU A 301 2.60 2.69 -29.21
CA GLU A 301 4.05 2.84 -29.22
C GLU A 301 4.48 3.61 -27.96
N LEU A 302 5.43 3.03 -27.21
CA LEU A 302 5.96 3.60 -25.99
C LEU A 302 7.29 4.32 -26.24
N ASN A 303 7.48 5.43 -25.55
CA ASN A 303 8.71 6.22 -25.53
C ASN A 303 9.32 6.23 -24.14
N GLY A 304 10.65 6.43 -24.07
CA GLY A 304 11.37 6.54 -22.81
C GLY A 304 10.88 7.70 -21.94
N VAL A 305 11.04 7.57 -20.64
CA VAL A 305 10.55 8.53 -19.64
C VAL A 305 11.53 8.65 -18.47
N GLU A 306 11.64 9.84 -17.87
CA GLU A 306 12.26 10.00 -16.57
C GLU A 306 11.20 9.99 -15.46
N VAL A 307 11.42 9.16 -14.44
CA VAL A 307 10.58 9.01 -13.24
C VAL A 307 11.45 9.36 -12.03
N SER A 308 11.24 10.54 -11.46
CA SER A 308 12.03 11.08 -10.35
C SER A 308 11.16 11.76 -9.28
N GLN A 309 9.86 11.91 -9.55
CA GLN A 309 8.88 12.52 -8.64
C GLN A 309 7.83 11.50 -8.24
N ASN A 310 7.14 11.74 -7.13
CA ASN A 310 6.07 10.90 -6.61
C ASN A 310 6.46 9.42 -6.44
N ILE A 311 7.75 9.14 -6.21
CA ILE A 311 8.27 7.77 -6.15
C ILE A 311 7.52 6.94 -5.11
N SER A 312 7.18 7.51 -3.96
CA SER A 312 6.42 6.81 -2.91
C SER A 312 5.01 6.36 -3.35
N TRP A 313 4.44 6.99 -4.39
CA TRP A 313 3.10 6.66 -4.92
C TRP A 313 3.11 5.45 -5.83
N LEU A 314 4.23 5.22 -6.53
CA LEU A 314 4.37 4.20 -7.58
C LEU A 314 5.51 3.21 -7.31
N ILE A 315 6.11 3.25 -6.12
CA ILE A 315 7.30 2.45 -5.78
C ILE A 315 7.05 0.94 -5.93
N ASP A 316 5.83 0.50 -5.69
CA ASP A 316 5.45 -0.90 -5.79
C ASP A 316 5.23 -1.34 -7.25
N GLU A 317 4.99 -0.41 -8.16
CA GLU A 317 4.73 -0.60 -9.58
C GLU A 317 6.01 -0.49 -10.44
N LEU A 318 7.10 0.06 -9.88
CA LEU A 318 8.37 0.24 -10.61
C LEU A 318 8.91 -1.03 -11.26
N PRO A 319 8.86 -2.22 -10.63
CA PRO A 319 9.29 -3.44 -11.32
C PRO A 319 8.51 -3.75 -12.60
N ALA A 320 7.18 -3.59 -12.59
CA ALA A 320 6.37 -3.79 -13.78
C ALA A 320 6.56 -2.66 -14.81
N LEU A 321 6.68 -1.43 -14.34
CA LEU A 321 6.95 -0.27 -15.20
C LEU A 321 8.29 -0.40 -15.93
N SER A 322 9.30 -1.05 -15.30
CA SER A 322 10.59 -1.32 -15.94
C SER A 322 10.46 -2.22 -17.17
N ILE A 323 9.46 -3.10 -17.20
CA ILE A 323 9.17 -3.91 -18.40
C ILE A 323 8.65 -3.02 -19.53
N ALA A 324 7.75 -2.06 -19.24
CA ALA A 324 7.31 -1.10 -20.24
C ALA A 324 8.49 -0.22 -20.73
N MET A 325 9.36 0.21 -19.80
CA MET A 325 10.57 0.98 -20.12
C MET A 325 11.56 0.20 -21.01
N SER A 326 11.72 -1.10 -20.78
CA SER A 326 12.64 -1.94 -21.54
C SER A 326 12.20 -2.19 -22.99
N LEU A 327 10.92 -1.93 -23.31
CA LEU A 327 10.33 -2.06 -24.63
C LEU A 327 10.00 -0.71 -25.28
N ALA A 328 10.26 0.40 -24.58
CA ALA A 328 10.02 1.75 -25.08
C ALA A 328 11.13 2.22 -26.02
N LYS A 329 10.80 3.12 -26.94
CA LYS A 329 11.83 3.78 -27.78
C LYS A 329 12.65 4.76 -26.94
N GLY A 330 13.97 4.68 -27.05
CA GLY A 330 14.91 5.58 -26.36
C GLY A 330 15.26 5.10 -24.96
N THR A 331 15.59 6.03 -24.08
CA THR A 331 16.10 5.75 -22.74
C THR A 331 15.09 6.18 -21.68
N SER A 332 14.86 5.30 -20.70
CA SER A 332 14.09 5.61 -19.51
C SER A 332 14.98 5.64 -18.28
N LYS A 333 14.63 6.47 -17.29
CA LYS A 333 15.41 6.64 -16.07
C LYS A 333 14.55 6.72 -14.83
N VAL A 334 14.92 5.99 -13.79
CA VAL A 334 14.32 6.03 -12.44
C VAL A 334 15.35 6.59 -11.47
N LYS A 335 14.94 7.57 -10.66
CA LYS A 335 15.75 8.20 -9.60
C LYS A 335 14.97 8.26 -8.30
N ASN A 336 15.64 8.54 -7.18
CA ASN A 336 15.05 8.74 -5.85
C ASN A 336 14.32 7.49 -5.31
N ALA A 337 14.57 6.30 -5.86
CA ALA A 337 13.88 5.06 -5.52
C ALA A 337 14.68 4.15 -4.58
N LYS A 338 15.58 4.69 -3.75
CA LYS A 338 16.45 3.94 -2.82
C LYS A 338 15.68 2.99 -1.91
N GLU A 339 14.44 3.33 -1.53
CA GLU A 339 13.56 2.49 -0.69
C GLU A 339 13.22 1.13 -1.36
N LEU A 340 13.39 0.98 -2.67
CA LEU A 340 13.26 -0.32 -3.37
C LEU A 340 14.28 -1.37 -2.90
N ARG A 341 15.45 -0.93 -2.40
CA ARG A 341 16.50 -1.85 -1.95
C ARG A 341 16.18 -2.57 -0.64
N VAL A 342 15.21 -2.07 0.12
CA VAL A 342 14.82 -2.59 1.44
C VAL A 342 13.37 -3.13 1.48
N LYS A 343 12.84 -3.50 0.30
CA LYS A 343 11.54 -4.17 0.16
C LYS A 343 11.67 -5.67 0.45
N GLU A 344 10.84 -6.49 -0.14
CA GLU A 344 10.86 -7.96 -0.03
C GLU A 344 12.18 -8.54 -0.57
N SER A 345 12.75 -7.89 -1.60
CA SER A 345 14.07 -8.09 -2.15
C SER A 345 14.73 -6.73 -2.38
N ASP A 346 16.02 -6.69 -2.75
CA ASP A 346 16.59 -5.51 -3.42
C ASP A 346 16.01 -5.45 -4.84
N ARG A 347 14.89 -4.72 -4.98
CA ARG A 347 14.14 -4.65 -6.24
C ARG A 347 14.89 -3.92 -7.35
N ILE A 348 15.80 -2.98 -7.04
CA ILE A 348 16.67 -2.36 -8.03
C ILE A 348 17.55 -3.44 -8.65
N LYS A 349 18.29 -4.14 -7.81
CA LYS A 349 19.18 -5.21 -8.26
C LYS A 349 18.41 -6.33 -8.99
N ALA A 350 17.31 -6.80 -8.43
CA ALA A 350 16.50 -7.88 -9.03
C ALA A 350 15.96 -7.50 -10.43
N VAL A 351 15.58 -6.23 -10.64
CA VAL A 351 15.12 -5.74 -11.95
C VAL A 351 16.28 -5.73 -12.94
N VAL A 352 17.41 -5.09 -12.60
CA VAL A 352 18.51 -4.91 -13.55
C VAL A 352 19.21 -6.23 -13.88
N ASP A 353 19.40 -7.13 -12.91
CA ASP A 353 19.98 -8.45 -13.13
C ASP A 353 19.14 -9.28 -14.13
N ASN A 354 17.82 -9.28 -13.96
CA ASN A 354 16.93 -10.00 -14.86
C ASN A 354 16.81 -9.33 -16.25
N LEU A 355 16.85 -7.99 -16.32
CA LEU A 355 16.89 -7.29 -17.60
C LEU A 355 18.18 -7.58 -18.36
N ALA A 356 19.31 -7.69 -17.65
CA ALA A 356 20.58 -8.12 -18.25
C ALA A 356 20.46 -9.50 -18.90
N LEU A 357 19.82 -10.47 -18.22
CA LEU A 357 19.57 -11.81 -18.79
C LEU A 357 18.70 -11.73 -20.05
N CYS A 358 17.77 -10.78 -20.09
CA CYS A 358 16.95 -10.51 -21.28
C CYS A 358 17.67 -9.71 -22.38
N GLY A 359 18.96 -9.37 -22.19
CA GLY A 359 19.78 -8.65 -23.17
C GLY A 359 19.50 -7.15 -23.25
N VAL A 360 18.92 -6.57 -22.23
CA VAL A 360 18.62 -5.13 -22.14
C VAL A 360 19.88 -4.39 -21.64
N ASP A 361 20.19 -3.27 -22.26
CA ASP A 361 21.25 -2.35 -21.83
C ASP A 361 20.75 -1.44 -20.71
N PHE A 362 21.50 -1.37 -19.60
CA PHE A 362 21.12 -0.61 -18.41
C PHE A 362 22.32 -0.03 -17.68
N THR A 363 22.06 0.95 -16.82
CA THR A 363 23.00 1.44 -15.81
C THR A 363 22.30 1.42 -14.45
N GLU A 364 22.91 0.75 -13.45
CA GLU A 364 22.41 0.73 -12.07
C GLU A 364 22.97 1.92 -11.29
N PHE A 365 22.11 2.57 -10.46
CA PHE A 365 22.49 3.61 -9.51
C PHE A 365 22.12 3.18 -8.09
N GLU A 366 22.63 3.86 -7.09
CA GLU A 366 22.29 3.58 -5.69
C GLU A 366 20.80 3.72 -5.43
N ASP A 367 20.14 4.69 -6.07
CA ASP A 367 18.75 5.08 -5.87
C ASP A 367 17.85 4.85 -7.09
N GLY A 368 18.29 4.03 -8.06
CA GLY A 368 17.52 3.79 -9.27
C GLY A 368 18.29 3.10 -10.38
N TYR A 369 17.88 3.33 -11.61
CA TYR A 369 18.48 2.74 -12.80
C TYR A 369 18.11 3.53 -14.05
N GLU A 370 18.90 3.34 -15.11
CA GLU A 370 18.62 3.78 -16.46
C GLU A 370 18.51 2.55 -17.36
N ILE A 371 17.51 2.52 -18.24
CA ILE A 371 17.20 1.41 -19.14
C ILE A 371 17.14 1.97 -20.56
N ARG A 372 17.87 1.37 -21.48
CA ARG A 372 17.75 1.62 -22.92
C ARG A 372 16.81 0.58 -23.52
N GLY A 373 15.69 1.04 -24.05
CA GLY A 373 14.68 0.17 -24.61
C GLY A 373 15.12 -0.55 -25.88
N GLY A 374 14.63 -1.74 -26.09
CA GLY A 374 14.96 -2.65 -27.19
C GLY A 374 14.13 -3.89 -27.23
N GLU A 375 14.60 -4.94 -27.89
CA GLU A 375 13.96 -6.24 -27.92
C GLU A 375 14.40 -7.10 -26.73
N LEU A 376 13.44 -7.80 -26.10
CA LEU A 376 13.75 -8.74 -25.04
C LEU A 376 14.11 -10.13 -25.62
N LYS A 377 15.16 -10.72 -25.08
CA LYS A 377 15.56 -12.09 -25.34
C LYS A 377 14.94 -13.03 -24.31
N SER A 378 14.63 -14.26 -24.74
CA SER A 378 14.19 -15.32 -23.81
C SER A 378 15.27 -15.60 -22.77
N ALA A 379 14.87 -15.66 -21.50
CA ALA A 379 15.76 -15.90 -20.37
C ALA A 379 15.07 -16.69 -19.26
N THR A 380 15.85 -17.31 -18.39
CA THR A 380 15.36 -17.86 -17.13
C THR A 380 15.49 -16.77 -16.06
N ILE A 381 14.38 -16.38 -15.49
CA ILE A 381 14.25 -15.28 -14.54
C ILE A 381 14.31 -15.79 -13.10
N ASP A 382 15.08 -15.13 -12.24
CA ASP A 382 15.02 -15.33 -10.80
C ASP A 382 14.14 -14.26 -10.17
N SER A 383 13.08 -14.69 -9.48
CA SER A 383 12.19 -13.77 -8.78
C SER A 383 12.75 -13.29 -7.44
N TYR A 384 13.84 -13.85 -6.95
CA TYR A 384 14.42 -13.58 -5.62
C TYR A 384 13.39 -13.75 -4.48
N GLY A 385 12.37 -14.59 -4.68
CA GLY A 385 11.25 -14.75 -3.74
C GLY A 385 10.28 -13.57 -3.70
N ASP A 386 10.42 -12.59 -4.57
CA ASP A 386 9.56 -11.41 -4.67
C ASP A 386 8.49 -11.60 -5.75
N HIS A 387 7.23 -11.60 -5.32
CA HIS A 387 6.08 -11.78 -6.21
C HIS A 387 5.96 -10.69 -7.27
N ARG A 388 6.40 -9.44 -6.98
CA ARG A 388 6.35 -8.33 -7.96
C ARG A 388 7.37 -8.53 -9.07
N ILE A 389 8.55 -9.02 -8.76
CA ILE A 389 9.55 -9.40 -9.77
C ILE A 389 9.00 -10.55 -10.62
N ALA A 390 8.48 -11.61 -9.99
CA ALA A 390 7.89 -12.74 -10.71
C ALA A 390 6.80 -12.32 -11.70
N MET A 391 5.84 -11.52 -11.23
CA MET A 391 4.72 -11.05 -12.08
C MET A 391 5.19 -10.10 -13.18
N SER A 392 6.13 -9.19 -12.90
CA SER A 392 6.68 -8.26 -13.90
C SER A 392 7.31 -9.00 -15.06
N PHE A 393 8.19 -9.97 -14.77
CA PHE A 393 8.85 -10.73 -15.82
C PHE A 393 7.94 -11.78 -16.48
N ALA A 394 6.86 -12.23 -15.81
CA ALA A 394 5.80 -12.99 -16.48
C ALA A 394 5.12 -12.14 -17.57
N ILE A 395 4.86 -10.85 -17.31
CA ILE A 395 4.34 -9.91 -18.32
C ILE A 395 5.36 -9.68 -19.45
N ALA A 396 6.66 -9.56 -19.12
CA ALA A 396 7.69 -9.43 -20.14
C ALA A 396 7.68 -10.60 -21.14
N GLY A 397 7.43 -11.84 -20.67
CA GLY A 397 7.36 -13.02 -21.49
C GLY A 397 6.15 -13.09 -22.45
N LEU A 398 5.21 -12.14 -22.36
CA LEU A 398 4.09 -12.03 -23.30
C LEU A 398 4.49 -11.30 -24.59
N ASN A 399 5.61 -10.59 -24.63
CA ASN A 399 6.11 -9.82 -25.77
C ASN A 399 7.33 -10.50 -26.42
#